data_c8f6349d79649effa069d1ee3b92e6b2
#
_entry.id   c8f6349d79649effa069d1ee3b92e6b2
#
_cell.length_a   1.000
_cell.length_b   1.000
_cell.length_c   1.000
_cell.angle_alpha   90.00
_cell.angle_beta   90.00
_cell.angle_gamma   90.00
#
_symmetry.space_group_name_H-M   'P 1'
#
loop_
_entity.id
_entity.type
_entity.pdbx_description
1 polymer ?
#
loop_
_entity_poly.entity_id
_entity_poly.type
_entity_poly.pdbx_seq_one_letter_code
_entity_poly.pdbx_strand_id
1 'polypeptide(L)'
;MRKKIIAGNWKMNNDAGQSAELIAALLQKLPQTKAEVIIAPSFVNLALAVEKIKGSPIVVAAQNMHFAEKGAFTGEVSASMLEAIGVRTTILGHSERREYFNETDESLAKKVDTALAHQFRIIFCIGEKLAERKAEKHFEVVQRQIEKALFHLPEDAWKHIVLAYEPVWAIGTGETATPEQAQEIHAFIRKTVADKYGKEVADNLTILYGGSCNAKNAASLFANPDVDGGLIGGAALLADDFISIIQAMK
;
A
#
# COMPACT_ATOMS: atom_id res chain seq x y z
N MET A 1 -17.02 7.46 7.34
CA MET A 1 -15.77 8.28 7.19
C MET A 1 -14.67 7.33 6.80
N ARG A 2 -13.91 7.61 5.72
CA ARG A 2 -12.83 6.74 5.22
C ARG A 2 -11.75 6.52 6.28
N LYS A 3 -11.19 5.32 6.32
CA LYS A 3 -10.03 5.03 7.17
C LYS A 3 -8.81 5.81 6.68
N LYS A 4 -8.11 6.45 7.59
CA LYS A 4 -6.80 7.06 7.31
C LYS A 4 -5.73 6.03 7.62
N ILE A 5 -4.78 5.83 6.70
CA ILE A 5 -3.74 4.78 6.83
C ILE A 5 -2.37 5.37 6.50
N ILE A 6 -1.39 5.12 7.36
CA ILE A 6 0.03 5.36 7.08
C ILE A 6 0.73 4.01 7.10
N ALA A 7 1.13 3.54 5.92
CA ALA A 7 1.78 2.25 5.73
C ALA A 7 3.25 2.44 5.35
N GLY A 8 4.17 1.84 6.09
CA GLY A 8 5.59 1.85 5.80
C GLY A 8 6.01 0.60 5.03
N ASN A 9 6.28 0.74 3.75
CA ASN A 9 6.88 -0.33 2.93
C ASN A 9 8.40 -0.29 3.09
N TRP A 10 8.96 -1.23 3.84
CA TRP A 10 10.40 -1.29 4.10
C TRP A 10 11.20 -1.83 2.92
N LYS A 11 10.50 -2.39 1.93
CA LYS A 11 11.13 -2.99 0.74
C LYS A 11 12.16 -4.04 1.16
N MET A 12 13.26 -4.19 0.40
CA MET A 12 14.35 -5.11 0.70
C MET A 12 15.39 -4.43 1.58
N ASN A 13 14.99 -4.05 2.80
CA ASN A 13 15.87 -3.45 3.79
C ASN A 13 15.70 -4.12 5.14
N ASN A 14 16.68 -3.88 6.01
CA ASN A 14 16.76 -4.29 7.40
C ASN A 14 16.91 -5.82 7.59
N ASP A 15 17.94 -6.20 8.28
CA ASP A 15 18.06 -7.53 8.88
C ASP A 15 17.16 -7.67 10.14
N ALA A 16 17.23 -8.79 10.83
CA ALA A 16 16.41 -9.05 12.00
C ALA A 16 16.70 -8.11 13.17
N GLY A 17 17.98 -7.77 13.40
CA GLY A 17 18.40 -6.82 14.44
C GLY A 17 17.89 -5.41 14.16
N GLN A 18 18.16 -4.90 12.98
CA GLN A 18 17.72 -3.58 12.52
C GLN A 18 16.19 -3.47 12.52
N SER A 19 15.49 -4.54 12.13
CA SER A 19 14.01 -4.58 12.17
C SER A 19 13.50 -4.50 13.60
N ALA A 20 14.12 -5.22 14.54
CA ALA A 20 13.74 -5.18 15.94
C ALA A 20 13.97 -3.80 16.57
N GLU A 21 15.10 -3.16 16.25
CA GLU A 21 15.44 -1.80 16.72
C GLU A 21 14.45 -0.76 16.19
N LEU A 22 14.15 -0.81 14.88
CA LEU A 22 13.20 0.11 14.27
C LEU A 22 11.79 -0.06 14.87
N ILE A 23 11.31 -1.30 15.04
CA ILE A 23 10.00 -1.56 15.69
C ILE A 23 9.98 -1.02 17.11
N ALA A 24 11.04 -1.26 17.90
CA ALA A 24 11.11 -0.76 19.26
C ALA A 24 11.06 0.77 19.31
N ALA A 25 11.79 1.44 18.43
CA ALA A 25 11.76 2.90 18.32
C ALA A 25 10.38 3.43 17.91
N LEU A 26 9.69 2.75 16.97
CA LEU A 26 8.33 3.12 16.58
C LEU A 26 7.34 2.95 17.74
N LEU A 27 7.40 1.84 18.47
CA LEU A 27 6.52 1.59 19.62
C LEU A 27 6.73 2.63 20.73
N GLN A 28 7.97 3.03 20.98
CA GLN A 28 8.28 4.05 21.97
C GLN A 28 7.76 5.46 21.60
N LYS A 29 7.78 5.79 20.30
CA LYS A 29 7.49 7.13 19.80
C LYS A 29 6.10 7.30 19.20
N LEU A 30 5.34 6.20 19.07
CA LEU A 30 4.02 6.21 18.41
C LEU A 30 3.06 7.17 19.10
N PRO A 31 2.59 8.24 18.43
CA PRO A 31 1.66 9.19 19.03
C PRO A 31 0.23 8.60 19.07
N GLN A 32 -0.63 9.22 19.86
CA GLN A 32 -2.06 9.04 19.63
C GLN A 32 -2.42 9.58 18.24
N THR A 33 -3.00 8.74 17.39
CA THR A 33 -3.34 9.08 16.03
C THR A 33 -4.69 8.47 15.63
N LYS A 34 -5.40 9.13 14.72
CA LYS A 34 -6.60 8.56 14.06
C LYS A 34 -6.24 7.67 12.88
N ALA A 35 -5.00 7.75 12.40
CA ALA A 35 -4.54 6.90 11.33
C ALA A 35 -4.19 5.50 11.84
N GLU A 36 -4.56 4.49 11.08
CA GLU A 36 -4.03 3.15 11.27
C GLU A 36 -2.59 3.11 10.77
N VAL A 37 -1.68 2.61 11.60
CA VAL A 37 -0.25 2.49 11.26
C VAL A 37 0.06 1.07 10.86
N ILE A 38 0.63 0.92 9.67
CA ILE A 38 1.02 -0.38 9.10
C ILE A 38 2.52 -0.38 8.85
N ILE A 39 3.20 -1.48 9.14
CA ILE A 39 4.58 -1.73 8.72
C ILE A 39 4.62 -2.97 7.84
N ALA A 40 5.39 -2.91 6.76
CA ALA A 40 5.56 -4.02 5.83
C ALA A 40 7.06 -4.35 5.70
N PRO A 41 7.63 -5.14 6.63
CA PRO A 41 8.98 -5.63 6.54
C PRO A 41 9.12 -6.72 5.47
N SER A 42 10.36 -7.10 5.14
CA SER A 42 10.62 -8.25 4.26
C SER A 42 10.09 -9.56 4.86
N PHE A 43 9.83 -10.58 4.03
CA PHE A 43 9.25 -11.87 4.47
C PHE A 43 10.00 -12.50 5.64
N VAL A 44 11.33 -12.43 5.62
CA VAL A 44 12.20 -13.03 6.67
C VAL A 44 11.99 -12.40 8.05
N ASN A 45 11.44 -11.20 8.11
CA ASN A 45 11.23 -10.44 9.34
C ASN A 45 9.75 -10.37 9.78
N LEU A 46 8.81 -10.97 9.03
CA LEU A 46 7.38 -10.87 9.35
C LEU A 46 7.03 -11.48 10.70
N ALA A 47 7.49 -12.70 10.98
CA ALA A 47 7.21 -13.37 12.26
C ALA A 47 7.80 -12.59 13.44
N LEU A 48 9.02 -12.06 13.29
CA LEU A 48 9.64 -11.18 14.27
C LEU A 48 8.81 -9.90 14.49
N ALA A 49 8.35 -9.27 13.41
CA ALA A 49 7.55 -8.06 13.51
C ALA A 49 6.23 -8.31 14.22
N VAL A 50 5.50 -9.38 13.87
CA VAL A 50 4.25 -9.76 14.54
C VAL A 50 4.47 -9.99 16.04
N GLU A 51 5.54 -10.67 16.42
CA GLU A 51 5.87 -10.89 17.84
C GLU A 51 6.15 -9.58 18.57
N LYS A 52 6.94 -8.71 17.97
CA LYS A 52 7.37 -7.44 18.59
C LYS A 52 6.26 -6.41 18.75
N ILE A 53 5.24 -6.41 17.88
CA ILE A 53 4.13 -5.45 17.97
C ILE A 53 2.98 -5.91 18.86
N LYS A 54 3.04 -7.09 19.47
CA LYS A 54 1.95 -7.60 20.34
C LYS A 54 1.51 -6.57 21.38
N GLY A 55 0.20 -6.35 21.42
CA GLY A 55 -0.40 -5.37 22.36
C GLY A 55 -0.31 -3.91 21.89
N SER A 56 0.23 -3.64 20.69
CA SER A 56 0.25 -2.31 20.08
C SER A 56 -0.83 -2.17 19.00
N PRO A 57 -1.17 -0.94 18.57
CA PRO A 57 -2.11 -0.71 17.48
C PRO A 57 -1.47 -0.85 16.08
N ILE A 58 -0.18 -1.15 15.98
CA ILE A 58 0.50 -1.31 14.68
C ILE A 58 0.05 -2.61 14.03
N VAL A 59 -0.14 -2.59 12.72
CA VAL A 59 -0.47 -3.76 11.90
C VAL A 59 0.75 -4.16 11.06
N VAL A 60 1.01 -5.46 10.94
CA VAL A 60 2.03 -5.99 10.02
C VAL A 60 1.39 -6.39 8.70
N ALA A 61 2.00 -5.96 7.59
CA ALA A 61 1.62 -6.36 6.23
C ALA A 61 2.77 -7.10 5.54
N ALA A 62 2.43 -8.05 4.68
CA ALA A 62 3.38 -8.65 3.74
C ALA A 62 3.59 -7.73 2.53
N GLN A 63 4.77 -7.74 1.94
CA GLN A 63 5.09 -6.95 0.74
C GLN A 63 4.59 -7.59 -0.55
N ASN A 64 4.12 -8.84 -0.50
CA ASN A 64 3.58 -9.62 -1.60
C ASN A 64 3.00 -10.94 -1.06
N MET A 65 2.32 -11.70 -1.92
CA MET A 65 2.00 -13.11 -1.74
C MET A 65 1.84 -13.79 -3.10
N HIS A 66 1.96 -15.12 -3.11
CA HIS A 66 1.66 -15.91 -4.31
C HIS A 66 0.17 -16.23 -4.41
N PHE A 67 -0.34 -16.45 -5.63
CA PHE A 67 -1.74 -16.79 -5.85
C PHE A 67 -2.07 -18.28 -5.59
N ALA A 68 -1.07 -19.17 -5.63
CA ALA A 68 -1.28 -20.59 -5.37
C ALA A 68 -1.23 -20.90 -3.86
N GLU A 69 -2.11 -21.79 -3.42
CA GLU A 69 -2.19 -22.24 -2.02
C GLU A 69 -0.94 -22.98 -1.56
N LYS A 70 -0.38 -23.80 -2.45
CA LYS A 70 0.84 -24.61 -2.24
C LYS A 70 1.35 -25.14 -3.58
N GLY A 71 2.55 -25.67 -3.60
CA GLY A 71 3.06 -26.38 -4.77
C GLY A 71 4.54 -26.12 -5.06
N ALA A 72 4.95 -26.43 -6.30
CA ALA A 72 6.32 -26.28 -6.78
C ALA A 72 6.60 -24.82 -7.20
N PHE A 73 6.63 -23.93 -6.24
CA PHE A 73 6.88 -22.49 -6.41
C PHE A 73 8.03 -22.07 -5.48
N THR A 74 9.22 -22.58 -5.75
CA THR A 74 10.41 -22.36 -4.92
C THR A 74 10.66 -20.86 -4.71
N GLY A 75 10.70 -20.43 -3.44
CA GLY A 75 10.94 -19.05 -3.05
C GLY A 75 9.66 -18.21 -2.83
N GLU A 76 8.48 -18.70 -3.21
CA GLU A 76 7.21 -18.00 -3.02
C GLU A 76 6.60 -18.24 -1.63
N VAL A 77 5.75 -17.31 -1.21
CA VAL A 77 5.03 -17.35 0.07
C VAL A 77 3.53 -17.32 -0.20
N SER A 78 2.81 -18.33 0.30
CA SER A 78 1.35 -18.42 0.13
C SER A 78 0.57 -17.65 1.20
N ALA A 79 -0.74 -17.44 0.96
CA ALA A 79 -1.65 -16.85 1.92
C ALA A 79 -1.66 -17.62 3.26
N SER A 80 -1.76 -18.95 3.21
CA SER A 80 -1.78 -19.80 4.40
C SER A 80 -0.51 -19.69 5.24
N MET A 81 0.67 -19.52 4.61
CA MET A 81 1.93 -19.29 5.34
C MET A 81 1.90 -17.95 6.09
N LEU A 82 1.35 -16.90 5.47
CA LEU A 82 1.21 -15.59 6.10
C LEU A 82 0.19 -15.63 7.25
N GLU A 83 -0.95 -16.31 7.06
CA GLU A 83 -1.94 -16.49 8.11
C GLU A 83 -1.37 -17.22 9.32
N ALA A 84 -0.58 -18.26 9.11
CA ALA A 84 0.03 -19.06 10.18
C ALA A 84 0.91 -18.23 11.12
N ILE A 85 1.47 -17.13 10.64
CA ILE A 85 2.26 -16.18 11.45
C ILE A 85 1.47 -14.94 11.88
N GLY A 86 0.14 -14.89 11.63
CA GLY A 86 -0.73 -13.80 12.06
C GLY A 86 -0.75 -12.58 11.13
N VAL A 87 -0.26 -12.68 9.90
CA VAL A 87 -0.31 -11.62 8.89
C VAL A 87 -1.55 -11.78 8.02
N ARG A 88 -2.41 -10.74 7.98
CA ARG A 88 -3.65 -10.70 7.18
C ARG A 88 -3.80 -9.42 6.35
N THR A 89 -2.70 -8.74 6.09
CA THR A 89 -2.62 -7.59 5.18
C THR A 89 -1.47 -7.82 4.23
N THR A 90 -1.66 -7.54 2.94
CA THR A 90 -0.62 -7.68 1.93
C THR A 90 -0.60 -6.50 0.97
N ILE A 91 0.57 -6.12 0.50
CA ILE A 91 0.75 -5.21 -0.64
C ILE A 91 0.76 -6.07 -1.90
N LEU A 92 0.02 -5.68 -2.93
CA LEU A 92 0.01 -6.34 -4.24
C LEU A 92 0.20 -5.31 -5.35
N GLY A 93 0.92 -5.68 -6.39
CA GLY A 93 1.08 -4.87 -7.60
C GLY A 93 1.99 -3.65 -7.45
N HIS A 94 2.83 -3.59 -6.41
CA HIS A 94 3.83 -2.53 -6.27
C HIS A 94 4.63 -2.35 -7.55
N SER A 95 4.92 -1.11 -7.94
CA SER A 95 5.58 -0.76 -9.20
C SER A 95 6.89 -1.52 -9.44
N GLU A 96 7.71 -1.72 -8.39
CA GLU A 96 8.94 -2.53 -8.48
C GLU A 96 8.64 -3.98 -8.90
N ARG A 97 7.53 -4.57 -8.44
CA ARG A 97 7.19 -5.94 -8.82
C ARG A 97 6.65 -6.04 -10.25
N ARG A 98 5.93 -5.02 -10.70
CA ARG A 98 5.52 -4.91 -12.11
C ARG A 98 6.74 -4.76 -13.02
N GLU A 99 7.73 -3.96 -12.61
CA GLU A 99 8.92 -3.65 -13.42
C GLU A 99 9.96 -4.78 -13.42
N TYR A 100 10.32 -5.29 -12.24
CA TYR A 100 11.46 -6.20 -12.09
C TYR A 100 11.07 -7.68 -12.03
N PHE A 101 9.82 -7.99 -11.70
CA PHE A 101 9.32 -9.35 -11.52
C PHE A 101 8.19 -9.72 -12.48
N ASN A 102 7.93 -8.89 -13.50
CA ASN A 102 6.96 -9.12 -14.57
C ASN A 102 5.53 -9.41 -14.05
N GLU A 103 5.11 -8.79 -12.94
CA GLU A 103 3.74 -8.90 -12.48
C GLU A 103 2.80 -8.15 -13.43
N THR A 104 1.84 -8.86 -14.01
CA THR A 104 0.81 -8.32 -14.90
C THR A 104 -0.51 -8.11 -14.17
N ASP A 105 -1.43 -7.32 -14.75
CA ASP A 105 -2.76 -7.11 -14.17
C ASP A 105 -3.52 -8.45 -14.03
N GLU A 106 -3.32 -9.39 -14.96
CA GLU A 106 -3.92 -10.72 -14.93
C GLU A 106 -3.33 -11.61 -13.81
N SER A 107 -2.01 -11.56 -13.58
CA SER A 107 -1.38 -12.28 -12.47
C SER A 107 -1.80 -11.69 -11.12
N LEU A 108 -1.98 -10.37 -11.07
CA LEU A 108 -2.43 -9.65 -9.88
C LEU A 108 -3.91 -9.92 -9.56
N ALA A 109 -4.78 -10.04 -10.57
CA ALA A 109 -6.15 -10.47 -10.36
C ALA A 109 -6.23 -11.80 -9.62
N LYS A 110 -5.42 -12.81 -10.03
CA LYS A 110 -5.33 -14.11 -9.34
C LYS A 110 -4.86 -13.97 -7.88
N LYS A 111 -3.88 -13.10 -7.62
CA LYS A 111 -3.41 -12.83 -6.25
C LYS A 111 -4.48 -12.16 -5.40
N VAL A 112 -5.24 -11.23 -5.98
CA VAL A 112 -6.37 -10.58 -5.32
C VAL A 112 -7.44 -11.59 -4.94
N ASP A 113 -7.84 -12.49 -5.87
CA ASP A 113 -8.83 -13.53 -5.61
C ASP A 113 -8.41 -14.43 -4.44
N THR A 114 -7.16 -14.90 -4.45
CA THR A 114 -6.63 -15.72 -3.36
C THR A 114 -6.57 -14.95 -2.03
N ALA A 115 -6.11 -13.71 -2.05
CA ALA A 115 -6.07 -12.89 -0.85
C ALA A 115 -7.47 -12.68 -0.25
N LEU A 116 -8.48 -12.43 -1.08
CA LEU A 116 -9.87 -12.28 -0.65
C LEU A 116 -10.47 -13.59 -0.14
N ALA A 117 -10.17 -14.72 -0.76
CA ALA A 117 -10.60 -16.04 -0.28
C ALA A 117 -10.07 -16.34 1.15
N HIS A 118 -8.89 -15.83 1.48
CA HIS A 118 -8.29 -15.87 2.82
C HIS A 118 -8.65 -14.66 3.71
N GLN A 119 -9.57 -13.80 3.28
CA GLN A 119 -10.01 -12.61 4.03
C GLN A 119 -8.87 -11.61 4.34
N PHE A 120 -7.86 -11.54 3.50
CA PHE A 120 -6.81 -10.53 3.61
C PHE A 120 -7.34 -9.15 3.26
N ARG A 121 -6.80 -8.14 3.96
CA ARG A 121 -6.82 -6.78 3.46
C ARG A 121 -5.70 -6.60 2.45
N ILE A 122 -6.01 -5.94 1.33
CA ILE A 122 -5.10 -5.74 0.21
C ILE A 122 -4.80 -4.26 0.07
N ILE A 123 -3.52 -3.87 0.09
CA ILE A 123 -3.06 -2.58 -0.38
C ILE A 123 -2.64 -2.80 -1.84
N PHE A 124 -3.53 -2.44 -2.77
CA PHE A 124 -3.32 -2.67 -4.19
C PHE A 124 -2.70 -1.45 -4.85
N CYS A 125 -1.51 -1.62 -5.43
CA CYS A 125 -0.73 -0.55 -6.03
C CYS A 125 -1.04 -0.39 -7.53
N ILE A 126 -1.24 0.85 -7.92
CA ILE A 126 -1.51 1.29 -9.30
C ILE A 126 -0.72 2.56 -9.57
N GLY A 127 -0.33 2.78 -10.82
CA GLY A 127 0.38 4.00 -11.18
C GLY A 127 1.03 3.93 -12.55
N GLU A 128 1.38 5.10 -13.08
CA GLU A 128 1.96 5.28 -14.39
C GLU A 128 3.46 5.57 -14.37
N LYS A 129 4.13 5.21 -15.46
CA LYS A 129 5.54 5.55 -15.73
C LYS A 129 5.66 6.96 -16.31
N LEU A 130 6.88 7.52 -16.27
CA LEU A 130 7.14 8.87 -16.78
C LEU A 130 6.76 9.05 -18.27
N ALA A 131 7.01 8.04 -19.09
CA ALA A 131 6.66 8.10 -20.52
C ALA A 131 5.13 8.19 -20.71
N GLU A 132 4.35 7.47 -19.90
CA GLU A 132 2.90 7.48 -19.93
C GLU A 132 2.35 8.83 -19.42
N ARG A 133 2.96 9.38 -18.37
CA ARG A 133 2.63 10.72 -17.86
C ARG A 133 2.88 11.81 -18.89
N LYS A 134 4.05 11.80 -19.55
CA LYS A 134 4.39 12.76 -20.61
C LYS A 134 3.51 12.64 -21.85
N ALA A 135 2.98 11.45 -22.11
CA ALA A 135 2.03 11.20 -23.19
C ALA A 135 0.58 11.50 -22.81
N GLU A 136 0.33 12.05 -21.60
CA GLU A 136 -1.00 12.34 -21.03
C GLU A 136 -1.91 11.09 -20.90
N LYS A 137 -1.31 9.88 -20.83
CA LYS A 137 -2.02 8.59 -20.73
C LYS A 137 -2.15 8.06 -19.30
N HIS A 138 -1.77 8.83 -18.29
CA HIS A 138 -1.76 8.40 -16.89
C HIS A 138 -3.15 7.96 -16.40
N PHE A 139 -4.21 8.63 -16.80
CA PHE A 139 -5.58 8.23 -16.46
C PHE A 139 -5.96 6.89 -17.08
N GLU A 140 -5.65 6.68 -18.37
CA GLU A 140 -5.92 5.42 -19.07
C GLU A 140 -5.17 4.25 -18.44
N VAL A 141 -3.91 4.47 -18.05
CA VAL A 141 -3.07 3.44 -17.42
C VAL A 141 -3.65 3.04 -16.06
N VAL A 142 -3.96 4.00 -15.21
CA VAL A 142 -4.52 3.76 -13.88
C VAL A 142 -5.89 3.10 -13.97
N GLN A 143 -6.76 3.57 -14.85
CA GLN A 143 -8.06 2.96 -15.08
C GLN A 143 -7.93 1.51 -15.53
N ARG A 144 -7.09 1.22 -16.53
CA ARG A 144 -6.84 -0.14 -17.03
C ARG A 144 -6.37 -1.07 -15.92
N GLN A 145 -5.44 -0.63 -15.07
CA GLN A 145 -4.93 -1.44 -13.95
C GLN A 145 -6.04 -1.79 -12.95
N ILE A 146 -6.90 -0.83 -12.63
CA ILE A 146 -8.07 -1.07 -11.75
C ILE A 146 -9.05 -2.03 -12.41
N GLU A 147 -9.42 -1.76 -13.66
CA GLU A 147 -10.41 -2.57 -14.38
C GLU A 147 -9.98 -4.03 -14.53
N LYS A 148 -8.76 -4.25 -15.00
CA LYS A 148 -8.25 -5.61 -15.25
C LYS A 148 -8.03 -6.43 -14.00
N ALA A 149 -7.57 -5.79 -12.92
CA ALA A 149 -7.21 -6.52 -11.71
C ALA A 149 -8.34 -6.59 -10.68
N LEU A 150 -9.32 -5.67 -10.70
CA LEU A 150 -10.29 -5.53 -9.61
C LEU A 150 -11.76 -5.51 -10.05
N PHE A 151 -12.10 -5.15 -11.31
CA PHE A 151 -13.52 -4.97 -11.69
C PHE A 151 -14.29 -6.26 -11.94
N HIS A 152 -13.66 -7.40 -11.79
CA HIS A 152 -14.33 -8.70 -11.72
C HIS A 152 -14.88 -9.00 -10.31
N LEU A 153 -14.48 -8.24 -9.30
CA LEU A 153 -14.86 -8.46 -7.91
C LEU A 153 -16.32 -8.04 -7.64
N PRO A 154 -17.01 -8.70 -6.71
CA PRO A 154 -18.30 -8.23 -6.21
C PRO A 154 -18.11 -6.98 -5.32
N GLU A 155 -19.19 -6.21 -5.16
CA GLU A 155 -19.18 -4.95 -4.41
C GLU A 155 -18.67 -5.11 -2.97
N ASP A 156 -19.08 -6.15 -2.27
CA ASP A 156 -18.73 -6.41 -0.88
C ASP A 156 -17.24 -6.72 -0.66
N ALA A 157 -16.51 -7.12 -1.72
CA ALA A 157 -15.06 -7.33 -1.67
C ALA A 157 -14.28 -6.02 -1.44
N TRP A 158 -14.84 -4.89 -1.87
CA TRP A 158 -14.17 -3.60 -1.77
C TRP A 158 -13.89 -3.14 -0.34
N LYS A 159 -14.58 -3.68 0.65
CA LYS A 159 -14.27 -3.45 2.08
C LYS A 159 -12.88 -3.96 2.50
N HIS A 160 -12.29 -4.87 1.71
CA HIS A 160 -10.96 -5.42 1.92
C HIS A 160 -9.88 -4.72 1.08
N ILE A 161 -10.27 -3.84 0.15
CA ILE A 161 -9.36 -3.17 -0.77
C ILE A 161 -8.99 -1.79 -0.25
N VAL A 162 -7.71 -1.50 -0.27
CA VAL A 162 -7.11 -0.17 -0.15
C VAL A 162 -6.33 0.05 -1.44
N LEU A 163 -6.52 1.17 -2.11
CA LEU A 163 -5.70 1.51 -3.28
C LEU A 163 -4.51 2.35 -2.86
N ALA A 164 -3.37 2.15 -3.53
CA ALA A 164 -2.19 2.99 -3.37
C ALA A 164 -1.76 3.50 -4.76
N TYR A 165 -1.86 4.80 -4.96
CA TYR A 165 -1.40 5.42 -6.20
C TYR A 165 0.08 5.73 -6.14
N GLU A 166 0.82 5.18 -7.08
CA GLU A 166 2.25 5.35 -7.24
C GLU A 166 2.56 6.18 -8.50
N PRO A 167 2.88 7.48 -8.40
CA PRO A 167 3.54 8.18 -9.50
C PRO A 167 4.95 7.58 -9.67
N VAL A 168 5.08 6.53 -10.52
CA VAL A 168 6.32 5.72 -10.61
C VAL A 168 7.53 6.60 -10.95
N TRP A 169 7.31 7.67 -11.72
CA TRP A 169 8.31 8.67 -12.05
C TRP A 169 8.84 9.49 -10.86
N ALA A 170 8.10 9.49 -9.74
CA ALA A 170 8.46 10.20 -8.52
C ALA A 170 8.93 9.25 -7.40
N ILE A 171 9.19 7.97 -7.68
CA ILE A 171 9.66 7.01 -6.69
C ILE A 171 11.17 6.87 -6.79
N GLY A 172 11.90 7.30 -5.73
CA GLY A 172 13.35 7.16 -5.65
C GLY A 172 14.15 8.06 -6.59
N THR A 173 13.50 8.98 -7.30
CA THR A 173 14.15 9.90 -8.25
C THR A 173 14.54 11.25 -7.63
N GLY A 174 14.03 11.55 -6.44
CA GLY A 174 14.12 12.88 -5.82
C GLY A 174 13.01 13.84 -6.27
N GLU A 175 12.24 13.50 -7.31
CA GLU A 175 11.06 14.25 -7.72
C GLU A 175 9.86 13.86 -6.85
N THR A 176 8.90 14.77 -6.73
CA THR A 176 7.63 14.56 -6.00
C THR A 176 6.49 15.08 -6.83
N ALA A 177 5.36 14.38 -6.83
CA ALA A 177 4.13 14.94 -7.36
C ALA A 177 3.70 16.12 -6.48
N THR A 178 3.13 17.16 -7.09
CA THR A 178 2.53 18.26 -6.32
C THR A 178 1.26 17.76 -5.60
N PRO A 179 0.82 18.43 -4.51
CA PRO A 179 -0.45 18.11 -3.87
C PRO A 179 -1.63 18.11 -4.83
N GLU A 180 -1.65 19.03 -5.81
CA GLU A 180 -2.70 19.16 -6.83
C GLU A 180 -2.68 17.96 -7.79
N GLN A 181 -1.49 17.54 -8.23
CA GLN A 181 -1.34 16.33 -9.06
C GLN A 181 -1.78 15.07 -8.32
N ALA A 182 -1.45 14.95 -7.03
CA ALA A 182 -1.92 13.86 -6.21
C ALA A 182 -3.44 13.89 -6.06
N GLN A 183 -4.03 15.06 -5.79
CA GLN A 183 -5.48 15.20 -5.69
C GLN A 183 -6.20 14.86 -7.00
N GLU A 184 -5.71 15.34 -8.13
CA GLU A 184 -6.30 15.08 -9.44
C GLU A 184 -6.45 13.58 -9.71
N ILE A 185 -5.37 12.83 -9.55
CA ILE A 185 -5.39 11.39 -9.83
C ILE A 185 -6.17 10.60 -8.77
N HIS A 186 -6.12 10.99 -7.49
CA HIS A 186 -6.90 10.35 -6.44
C HIS A 186 -8.41 10.56 -6.64
N ALA A 187 -8.83 11.76 -7.04
CA ALA A 187 -10.22 12.04 -7.41
C ALA A 187 -10.66 11.22 -8.63
N PHE A 188 -9.80 11.10 -9.65
CA PHE A 188 -10.06 10.26 -10.81
C PHE A 188 -10.22 8.78 -10.44
N ILE A 189 -9.32 8.23 -9.61
CA ILE A 189 -9.41 6.85 -9.11
C ILE A 189 -10.73 6.63 -8.39
N ARG A 190 -11.11 7.53 -7.49
CA ARG A 190 -12.38 7.45 -6.76
C ARG A 190 -13.58 7.50 -7.70
N LYS A 191 -13.55 8.40 -8.68
CA LYS A 191 -14.59 8.48 -9.70
C LYS A 191 -14.69 7.18 -10.51
N THR A 192 -13.58 6.60 -10.95
CA THR A 192 -13.54 5.33 -11.70
C THR A 192 -14.22 4.21 -10.92
N VAL A 193 -14.00 4.12 -9.62
CA VAL A 193 -14.67 3.13 -8.76
C VAL A 193 -16.16 3.48 -8.57
N ALA A 194 -16.50 4.77 -8.42
CA ALA A 194 -17.88 5.22 -8.30
C ALA A 194 -18.71 4.91 -9.54
N ASP A 195 -18.13 5.09 -10.72
CA ASP A 195 -18.80 4.84 -12.00
C ASP A 195 -19.16 3.35 -12.16
N LYS A 196 -18.41 2.42 -11.55
CA LYS A 196 -18.65 0.97 -11.60
C LYS A 196 -19.50 0.46 -10.45
N TYR A 197 -19.22 0.88 -9.22
CA TYR A 197 -19.79 0.29 -7.99
C TYR A 197 -20.68 1.26 -7.20
N GLY A 198 -20.85 2.49 -7.69
CA GLY A 198 -21.66 3.48 -7.03
C GLY A 198 -20.87 4.31 -5.99
N LYS A 199 -21.52 5.40 -5.58
CA LYS A 199 -20.93 6.41 -4.69
C LYS A 199 -20.59 5.85 -3.31
N GLU A 200 -21.39 4.94 -2.78
CA GLU A 200 -21.20 4.39 -1.44
C GLU A 200 -19.88 3.63 -1.31
N VAL A 201 -19.56 2.76 -2.27
CA VAL A 201 -18.27 2.04 -2.30
C VAL A 201 -17.12 3.01 -2.43
N ALA A 202 -17.21 3.95 -3.36
CA ALA A 202 -16.16 4.94 -3.60
C ALA A 202 -15.91 5.87 -2.42
N ASP A 203 -16.97 6.30 -1.71
CA ASP A 203 -16.86 7.16 -0.54
C ASP A 203 -16.28 6.42 0.69
N ASN A 204 -16.33 5.10 0.71
CA ASN A 204 -15.73 4.28 1.78
C ASN A 204 -14.32 3.76 1.42
N LEU A 205 -13.91 3.85 0.15
CA LEU A 205 -12.61 3.39 -0.33
C LEU A 205 -11.48 4.28 0.18
N THR A 206 -10.50 3.69 0.84
CA THR A 206 -9.25 4.34 1.23
C THR A 206 -8.28 4.36 0.04
N ILE A 207 -7.74 5.54 -0.30
CA ILE A 207 -6.75 5.72 -1.37
C ILE A 207 -5.51 6.39 -0.80
N LEU A 208 -4.37 5.70 -0.87
CA LEU A 208 -3.08 6.13 -0.33
C LEU A 208 -2.22 6.77 -1.43
N TYR A 209 -1.46 7.78 -1.07
CA TYR A 209 -0.40 8.31 -1.93
C TYR A 209 0.88 7.47 -1.75
N GLY A 210 1.38 6.89 -2.83
CA GLY A 210 2.55 5.99 -2.84
C GLY A 210 3.81 6.60 -3.48
N GLY A 211 3.81 7.88 -3.81
CA GLY A 211 4.99 8.59 -4.28
C GLY A 211 5.94 8.99 -3.14
N SER A 212 6.95 9.78 -3.49
CA SER A 212 7.90 10.31 -2.51
C SER A 212 7.20 11.18 -1.47
N CYS A 213 7.13 10.68 -0.24
CA CYS A 213 6.52 11.34 0.91
C CYS A 213 7.51 11.38 2.07
N ASN A 214 7.63 12.54 2.72
CA ASN A 214 8.53 12.79 3.85
C ASN A 214 7.88 13.78 4.82
N ALA A 215 8.54 14.05 5.94
CA ALA A 215 8.03 14.96 6.99
C ALA A 215 7.69 16.39 6.48
N LYS A 216 8.34 16.85 5.40
CA LYS A 216 8.14 18.22 4.88
C LYS A 216 6.92 18.35 3.99
N ASN A 217 6.56 17.30 3.22
CA ASN A 217 5.45 17.35 2.25
C ASN A 217 4.21 16.55 2.69
N ALA A 218 4.31 15.72 3.71
CA ALA A 218 3.20 14.87 4.16
C ALA A 218 1.93 15.67 4.49
N ALA A 219 2.07 16.77 5.23
CA ALA A 219 0.90 17.57 5.65
C ALA A 219 0.14 18.18 4.46
N SER A 220 0.84 18.68 3.43
CA SER A 220 0.22 19.26 2.23
C SER A 220 -0.42 18.18 1.35
N LEU A 221 0.21 17.00 1.24
CA LEU A 221 -0.36 15.86 0.52
C LEU A 221 -1.64 15.35 1.19
N PHE A 222 -1.60 15.15 2.51
CA PHE A 222 -2.71 14.58 3.27
C PHE A 222 -3.87 15.56 3.53
N ALA A 223 -3.66 16.86 3.30
CA ALA A 223 -4.74 17.86 3.35
C ALA A 223 -5.72 17.75 2.19
N ASN A 224 -5.37 17.03 1.14
CA ASN A 224 -6.24 16.86 -0.02
C ASN A 224 -7.44 15.93 0.29
N PRO A 225 -8.64 16.27 -0.21
CA PRO A 225 -9.88 15.57 0.17
C PRO A 225 -9.93 14.10 -0.25
N ASP A 226 -9.21 13.70 -1.30
CA ASP A 226 -9.20 12.33 -1.79
C ASP A 226 -7.96 11.52 -1.39
N VAL A 227 -7.01 12.13 -0.69
CA VAL A 227 -5.83 11.46 -0.15
C VAL A 227 -6.11 10.98 1.28
N ASP A 228 -6.15 9.67 1.48
CA ASP A 228 -6.51 9.06 2.77
C ASP A 228 -5.29 8.58 3.57
N GLY A 229 -4.09 8.98 3.16
CA GLY A 229 -2.83 8.65 3.81
C GLY A 229 -1.73 8.33 2.82
N GLY A 230 -0.75 7.51 3.25
CA GLY A 230 0.41 7.22 2.42
C GLY A 230 0.92 5.79 2.53
N LEU A 231 1.47 5.29 1.41
CA LEU A 231 2.33 4.12 1.37
C LEU A 231 3.78 4.62 1.26
N ILE A 232 4.49 4.60 2.39
CA ILE A 232 5.75 5.29 2.60
C ILE A 232 6.92 4.33 2.36
N GLY A 233 7.85 4.70 1.48
CA GLY A 233 9.08 3.93 1.24
C GLY A 233 10.21 4.32 2.21
N GLY A 234 11.29 4.90 1.69
CA GLY A 234 12.54 5.15 2.43
C GLY A 234 12.38 5.88 3.76
N ALA A 235 11.47 6.87 3.85
CA ALA A 235 11.21 7.58 5.11
C ALA A 235 10.63 6.68 6.21
N ALA A 236 10.06 5.51 5.87
CA ALA A 236 9.59 4.54 6.85
C ALA A 236 10.70 3.69 7.47
N LEU A 237 11.93 3.81 6.99
CA LEU A 237 13.13 3.16 7.56
C LEU A 237 13.79 3.95 8.70
N LEU A 238 13.33 5.18 8.92
CA LEU A 238 13.79 6.05 9.98
C LEU A 238 12.63 6.37 10.92
N ALA A 239 12.72 5.95 12.18
CA ALA A 239 11.60 6.07 13.13
C ALA A 239 11.09 7.51 13.24
N ASP A 240 11.98 8.50 13.35
CA ASP A 240 11.61 9.91 13.53
C ASP A 240 10.90 10.48 12.30
N ASP A 241 11.35 10.13 11.10
CA ASP A 241 10.73 10.55 9.85
C ASP A 241 9.34 9.93 9.72
N PHE A 242 9.22 8.62 9.98
CA PHE A 242 7.94 7.93 9.87
C PHE A 242 6.93 8.44 10.92
N ILE A 243 7.36 8.67 12.15
CA ILE A 243 6.52 9.28 13.21
C ILE A 243 6.06 10.68 12.78
N SER A 244 6.94 11.50 12.21
CA SER A 244 6.59 12.84 11.71
C SER A 244 5.53 12.77 10.61
N ILE A 245 5.60 11.78 9.72
CA ILE A 245 4.58 11.54 8.68
C ILE A 245 3.26 11.09 9.31
N ILE A 246 3.29 10.22 10.32
CA ILE A 246 2.08 9.80 11.05
C ILE A 246 1.40 10.99 11.71
N GLN A 247 2.16 11.88 12.34
CA GLN A 247 1.65 13.10 12.98
C GLN A 247 1.06 14.12 12.01
N ALA A 248 1.47 14.09 10.75
CA ALA A 248 0.93 14.96 9.69
C ALA A 248 -0.51 14.57 9.29
N MET A 249 -0.98 13.36 9.61
CA MET A 249 -2.33 12.90 9.35
C MET A 249 -3.28 13.35 10.49
N LYS A 250 -4.11 14.34 10.19
CA LYS A 250 -5.06 14.94 11.15
C LYS A 250 -6.43 14.29 11.16
#